data_f1d2fc466e010ae989dda6791c569614
#
_entry.id   f1d2fc466e010ae989dda6791c569614
#
_cell.length_a   1.000
_cell.length_b   1.000
_cell.length_c   1.000
_cell.angle_alpha   90.00
_cell.angle_beta   90.00
_cell.angle_gamma   90.00
#
_symmetry.space_group_name_H-M   'P 1'
#
loop_
_entity.id
_entity.type
_entity.pdbx_description
1 polymer ?
#
loop_
_entity_poly.entity_id
_entity_poly.type
_entity_poly.pdbx_seq_one_letter_code
_entity_poly.pdbx_strand_id
1 'polypeptide(L)'
;MKQKNYQNSTKNTLGKLPIWNLKDLYESPKARKLNNDLNKLRISTKKFEKKYASKITKISSNQLLKAIIELEDIDTKIDKIMSYAHLLVAEDGNNEKNKIFYQQMQEQITNIASSIVFFSLEINEISEKNLKKIYADKKLNIYKNWIKNIRKFKPYQLDVKTEKLLQEKSITSRSAWIRLFDDTIASLKFPFKGKNLSSAEIFNFLSDKKESNRKKSAEVVS
;
A
#
# COMPACT_ATOMS: atom_id res chain seq x y z
N MET A 1 13.09 22.69 -19.82
CA MET A 1 13.43 23.60 -18.70
C MET A 1 14.41 22.89 -17.79
N LYS A 2 15.60 23.46 -17.59
CA LYS A 2 16.70 22.88 -16.81
C LYS A 2 16.29 22.82 -15.34
N GLN A 3 16.33 21.63 -14.71
CA GLN A 3 16.24 21.47 -13.27
C GLN A 3 17.33 22.33 -12.60
N LYS A 4 16.94 23.39 -11.91
CA LYS A 4 17.84 24.13 -11.04
C LYS A 4 18.08 23.28 -9.80
N ASN A 5 19.31 22.79 -9.68
CA ASN A 5 19.85 22.16 -8.49
C ASN A 5 19.63 23.05 -7.27
N TYR A 6 18.78 22.60 -6.33
CA TYR A 6 18.69 23.15 -4.97
C TYR A 6 19.88 22.64 -4.13
N GLN A 7 21.08 22.98 -4.58
CA GLN A 7 22.30 22.83 -3.78
C GLN A 7 22.84 24.21 -3.51
N ASN A 8 22.42 24.82 -2.39
CA ASN A 8 23.26 25.75 -1.63
C ASN A 8 22.52 26.30 -0.42
N SER A 9 22.81 25.80 0.75
CA SER A 9 23.18 26.54 1.96
C SER A 9 23.09 25.76 3.26
N THR A 10 23.69 24.60 3.30
CA THR A 10 24.32 24.07 4.54
C THR A 10 25.43 23.16 4.05
N LYS A 11 26.68 23.40 4.53
CA LYS A 11 27.75 22.44 4.31
C LYS A 11 27.25 21.07 4.68
N ASN A 12 27.09 20.21 3.68
CA ASN A 12 26.46 18.89 3.82
C ASN A 12 27.41 18.01 4.63
N THR A 13 27.31 18.04 5.95
CA THR A 13 28.12 17.23 6.88
C THR A 13 27.80 15.74 6.73
N LEU A 14 26.69 15.41 6.05
CA LEU A 14 26.23 14.04 5.83
C LEU A 14 26.76 13.38 4.54
N GLY A 15 27.54 14.13 3.71
CA GLY A 15 28.02 13.62 2.44
C GLY A 15 26.93 13.42 1.39
N LYS A 16 27.18 12.54 0.40
CA LYS A 16 26.21 12.20 -0.64
C LYS A 16 25.17 11.21 -0.07
N LEU A 17 23.93 11.65 0.00
CA LEU A 17 22.84 10.78 0.46
C LEU A 17 22.64 9.61 -0.50
N PRO A 18 22.32 8.40 0.01
CA PRO A 18 22.01 7.25 -0.82
C PRO A 18 20.72 7.49 -1.61
N ILE A 19 20.69 6.99 -2.84
CA ILE A 19 19.50 6.99 -3.70
C ILE A 19 19.02 5.55 -3.81
N TRP A 20 17.73 5.34 -3.64
CA TRP A 20 17.13 4.00 -3.72
C TRP A 20 17.18 3.48 -5.17
N ASN A 21 17.53 2.22 -5.34
CA ASN A 21 17.51 1.55 -6.64
C ASN A 21 16.21 0.74 -6.79
N LEU A 22 15.19 1.34 -7.38
CA LEU A 22 13.89 0.67 -7.57
C LEU A 22 13.92 -0.39 -8.69
N LYS A 23 15.02 -0.50 -9.45
CA LYS A 23 15.18 -1.53 -10.49
C LYS A 23 15.24 -2.94 -9.94
N ASP A 24 15.53 -3.12 -8.64
CA ASP A 24 15.45 -4.41 -7.95
C ASP A 24 14.01 -4.97 -7.95
N LEU A 25 13.01 -4.09 -7.99
CA LEU A 25 11.61 -4.46 -8.14
C LEU A 25 11.24 -4.58 -9.61
N TYR A 26 11.28 -3.45 -10.35
CA TYR A 26 11.03 -3.37 -11.78
C TYR A 26 11.89 -2.27 -12.43
N GLU A 27 12.37 -2.53 -13.65
CA GLU A 27 13.25 -1.58 -14.37
C GLU A 27 12.55 -0.26 -14.74
N SER A 28 11.25 -0.32 -15.03
CA SER A 28 10.43 0.84 -15.36
C SER A 28 8.94 0.52 -15.25
N PRO A 29 8.05 1.54 -15.19
CA PRO A 29 6.60 1.36 -15.26
C PRO A 29 6.11 0.61 -16.51
N LYS A 30 6.89 0.59 -17.58
CA LYS A 30 6.59 -0.11 -18.84
C LYS A 30 7.32 -1.45 -18.97
N ALA A 31 8.00 -1.91 -17.93
CA ALA A 31 8.75 -3.14 -17.98
C ALA A 31 7.87 -4.36 -18.33
N ARG A 32 8.35 -5.19 -19.27
CA ARG A 32 7.65 -6.43 -19.66
C ARG A 32 7.41 -7.35 -18.47
N LYS A 33 8.35 -7.38 -17.51
CA LYS A 33 8.24 -8.17 -16.27
C LYS A 33 7.02 -7.75 -15.45
N LEU A 34 6.77 -6.45 -15.28
CA LEU A 34 5.61 -5.94 -14.54
C LEU A 34 4.30 -6.37 -15.20
N ASN A 35 4.17 -6.22 -16.51
CA ASN A 35 2.98 -6.65 -17.25
C ASN A 35 2.77 -8.17 -17.17
N ASN A 36 3.82 -8.95 -17.23
CA ASN A 36 3.77 -10.40 -17.07
C ASN A 36 3.30 -10.78 -15.65
N ASP A 37 3.82 -10.10 -14.61
CA ASP A 37 3.44 -10.35 -13.22
C ASP A 37 1.97 -9.98 -12.97
N LEU A 38 1.47 -8.87 -13.52
CA LEU A 38 0.04 -8.51 -13.49
C LEU A 38 -0.84 -9.58 -14.15
N ASN A 39 -0.45 -10.08 -15.33
CA ASN A 39 -1.21 -11.12 -16.03
C ASN A 39 -1.21 -12.44 -15.26
N LYS A 40 -0.06 -12.86 -14.71
CA LYS A 40 0.04 -14.04 -13.84
C LYS A 40 -0.83 -13.89 -12.60
N LEU A 41 -0.84 -12.69 -12.00
CA LEU A 41 -1.65 -12.40 -10.83
C LEU A 41 -3.15 -12.55 -11.12
N ARG A 42 -3.64 -11.99 -12.23
CA ARG A 42 -5.05 -12.16 -12.68
C ARG A 42 -5.44 -13.63 -12.87
N ILE A 43 -4.52 -14.42 -13.44
CA ILE A 43 -4.78 -15.85 -13.66
C ILE A 43 -4.79 -16.60 -12.31
N SER A 44 -3.81 -16.33 -11.44
CA SER A 44 -3.68 -17.02 -10.15
C SER A 44 -4.85 -16.71 -9.22
N THR A 45 -5.30 -15.45 -9.12
CA THR A 45 -6.45 -15.08 -8.29
C THR A 45 -7.76 -15.72 -8.76
N LYS A 46 -8.02 -15.76 -10.08
CA LYS A 46 -9.19 -16.47 -10.63
C LYS A 46 -9.13 -17.98 -10.39
N LYS A 47 -7.96 -18.59 -10.52
CA LYS A 47 -7.78 -20.02 -10.19
C LYS A 47 -8.00 -20.27 -8.70
N PHE A 48 -7.48 -19.40 -7.86
CA PHE A 48 -7.64 -19.45 -6.40
C PHE A 48 -9.13 -19.35 -6.01
N GLU A 49 -9.84 -18.37 -6.53
CA GLU A 49 -11.29 -18.21 -6.31
C GLU A 49 -12.05 -19.48 -6.72
N LYS A 50 -11.87 -19.97 -7.95
CA LYS A 50 -12.53 -21.19 -8.45
C LYS A 50 -12.23 -22.42 -7.60
N LYS A 51 -11.02 -22.52 -7.07
CA LYS A 51 -10.55 -23.67 -6.29
C LYS A 51 -11.12 -23.68 -4.87
N TYR A 52 -11.19 -22.51 -4.22
CA TYR A 52 -11.40 -22.41 -2.78
C TYR A 52 -12.68 -21.69 -2.35
N ALA A 53 -13.28 -20.84 -3.17
CA ALA A 53 -14.49 -20.10 -2.78
C ALA A 53 -15.61 -21.05 -2.36
N SER A 54 -16.27 -20.71 -1.27
CA SER A 54 -17.34 -21.49 -0.60
C SER A 54 -16.90 -22.84 -0.04
N LYS A 55 -15.59 -23.06 0.13
CA LYS A 55 -15.06 -24.36 0.58
C LYS A 55 -14.20 -24.26 1.85
N ILE A 56 -13.65 -23.09 2.19
CA ILE A 56 -12.67 -22.91 3.28
C ILE A 56 -13.19 -23.45 4.63
N THR A 57 -14.48 -23.32 4.90
CA THR A 57 -15.06 -23.82 6.15
C THR A 57 -15.07 -25.35 6.26
N LYS A 58 -14.94 -26.08 5.15
CA LYS A 58 -15.09 -27.53 5.05
C LYS A 58 -13.81 -28.27 4.69
N ILE A 59 -12.75 -27.58 4.25
CA ILE A 59 -11.49 -28.22 3.82
C ILE A 59 -10.69 -28.76 5.01
N SER A 60 -9.83 -29.74 4.71
CA SER A 60 -8.91 -30.30 5.71
C SER A 60 -7.77 -29.31 6.07
N SER A 61 -7.11 -29.53 7.21
CA SER A 61 -5.95 -28.73 7.62
C SER A 61 -4.87 -28.64 6.52
N ASN A 62 -4.57 -29.76 5.84
CA ASN A 62 -3.59 -29.79 4.77
C ASN A 62 -4.04 -28.97 3.53
N GLN A 63 -5.32 -28.99 3.20
CA GLN A 63 -5.87 -28.17 2.12
C GLN A 63 -5.88 -26.69 2.50
N LEU A 64 -6.19 -26.34 3.76
CA LEU A 64 -6.11 -24.99 4.26
C LEU A 64 -4.67 -24.45 4.22
N LEU A 65 -3.68 -25.25 4.63
CA LEU A 65 -2.27 -24.89 4.52
C LEU A 65 -1.88 -24.54 3.07
N LYS A 66 -2.28 -25.38 2.11
CA LYS A 66 -2.03 -25.12 0.68
C LYS A 66 -2.70 -23.84 0.22
N ALA A 67 -3.94 -23.59 0.66
CA ALA A 67 -4.65 -22.37 0.32
C ALA A 67 -3.96 -21.13 0.88
N ILE A 68 -3.46 -21.17 2.11
CA ILE A 68 -2.73 -20.06 2.71
C ILE A 68 -1.42 -19.79 1.94
N ILE A 69 -0.65 -20.82 1.61
CA ILE A 69 0.59 -20.67 0.84
C ILE A 69 0.33 -20.09 -0.56
N GLU A 70 -0.74 -20.53 -1.24
CA GLU A 70 -1.16 -19.96 -2.52
C GLU A 70 -1.58 -18.49 -2.40
N LEU A 71 -2.24 -18.13 -1.29
CA LEU A 71 -2.60 -16.73 -0.99
C LEU A 71 -1.36 -15.88 -0.74
N GLU A 72 -0.41 -16.35 0.06
CA GLU A 72 0.86 -15.65 0.32
C GLU A 72 1.64 -15.35 -0.97
N ASP A 73 1.63 -16.27 -1.95
CA ASP A 73 2.26 -16.05 -3.25
C ASP A 73 1.52 -14.96 -4.05
N ILE A 74 0.19 -14.90 -3.94
CA ILE A 74 -0.63 -13.84 -4.55
C ILE A 74 -0.32 -12.50 -3.88
N ASP A 75 -0.38 -12.43 -2.55
CA ASP A 75 -0.14 -11.21 -1.77
C ASP A 75 1.27 -10.67 -2.00
N THR A 76 2.28 -11.53 -2.03
CA THR A 76 3.67 -11.14 -2.35
C THR A 76 3.79 -10.44 -3.69
N LYS A 77 3.04 -10.89 -4.71
CA LYS A 77 3.04 -10.24 -6.03
C LYS A 77 2.28 -8.92 -6.02
N ILE A 78 1.15 -8.85 -5.30
CA ILE A 78 0.39 -7.61 -5.08
C ILE A 78 1.30 -6.58 -4.41
N ASP A 79 1.90 -6.95 -3.30
CA ASP A 79 2.76 -6.07 -2.51
C ASP A 79 3.96 -5.58 -3.31
N LYS A 80 4.59 -6.44 -4.11
CA LYS A 80 5.71 -6.04 -4.96
C LYS A 80 5.31 -4.98 -5.98
N ILE A 81 4.18 -5.15 -6.66
CA ILE A 81 3.68 -4.20 -7.68
C ILE A 81 3.31 -2.88 -7.01
N MET A 82 2.56 -2.94 -5.91
CA MET A 82 2.09 -1.76 -5.20
C MET A 82 3.23 -0.99 -4.53
N SER A 83 4.20 -1.70 -3.93
CA SER A 83 5.40 -1.08 -3.35
C SER A 83 6.20 -0.35 -4.41
N TYR A 84 6.42 -0.95 -5.58
CA TYR A 84 7.10 -0.27 -6.68
C TYR A 84 6.38 1.01 -7.11
N ALA A 85 5.07 0.91 -7.33
CA ALA A 85 4.27 2.06 -7.76
C ALA A 85 4.25 3.18 -6.71
N HIS A 86 4.14 2.83 -5.42
CA HIS A 86 4.17 3.79 -4.31
C HIS A 86 5.55 4.45 -4.14
N LEU A 87 6.63 3.68 -4.23
CA LEU A 87 7.99 4.20 -4.08
C LEU A 87 8.37 5.18 -5.20
N LEU A 88 7.86 4.99 -6.43
CA LEU A 88 8.04 5.97 -7.51
C LEU A 88 7.39 7.33 -7.19
N VAL A 89 6.22 7.33 -6.54
CA VAL A 89 5.58 8.58 -6.10
C VAL A 89 6.30 9.17 -4.90
N ALA A 90 6.78 8.33 -3.97
CA ALA A 90 7.55 8.79 -2.81
C ALA A 90 8.90 9.41 -3.19
N GLU A 91 9.53 8.94 -4.28
CA GLU A 91 10.77 9.51 -4.82
C GLU A 91 10.56 10.92 -5.39
N ASP A 92 9.45 11.13 -6.11
CA ASP A 92 9.09 12.45 -6.67
C ASP A 92 7.56 12.62 -6.68
N GLY A 93 7.04 13.19 -5.61
CA GLY A 93 5.62 13.48 -5.41
C GLY A 93 5.04 14.52 -6.37
N ASN A 94 5.86 15.22 -7.15
CA ASN A 94 5.40 16.17 -8.18
C ASN A 94 5.37 15.56 -9.59
N ASN A 95 5.80 14.32 -9.74
CA ASN A 95 5.83 13.64 -11.03
C ASN A 95 4.45 13.08 -11.41
N GLU A 96 3.72 13.79 -12.24
CA GLU A 96 2.37 13.40 -12.69
C GLU A 96 2.33 12.00 -13.34
N LYS A 97 3.38 11.59 -14.05
CA LYS A 97 3.43 10.26 -14.67
C LYS A 97 3.50 9.16 -13.62
N ASN A 98 4.23 9.38 -12.54
CA ASN A 98 4.31 8.43 -11.43
C ASN A 98 2.98 8.33 -10.68
N LYS A 99 2.29 9.46 -10.45
CA LYS A 99 0.96 9.48 -9.83
C LYS A 99 -0.06 8.73 -10.66
N ILE A 100 -0.12 8.99 -11.98
CA ILE A 100 -1.01 8.28 -12.91
C ILE A 100 -0.71 6.78 -12.89
N PHE A 101 0.55 6.39 -12.94
CA PHE A 101 0.95 4.99 -12.88
C PHE A 101 0.52 4.32 -11.57
N TYR A 102 0.74 4.98 -10.42
CA TYR A 102 0.30 4.48 -9.12
C TYR A 102 -1.21 4.26 -9.07
N GLN A 103 -2.00 5.24 -9.53
CA GLN A 103 -3.45 5.12 -9.59
C GLN A 103 -3.88 3.94 -10.48
N GLN A 104 -3.29 3.79 -11.67
CA GLN A 104 -3.58 2.67 -12.58
C GLN A 104 -3.27 1.31 -11.93
N MET A 105 -2.16 1.20 -11.20
CA MET A 105 -1.82 -0.03 -10.49
C MET A 105 -2.81 -0.28 -9.36
N GLN A 106 -3.17 0.74 -8.59
CA GLN A 106 -4.16 0.65 -7.52
C GLN A 106 -5.51 0.13 -8.03
N GLU A 107 -6.01 0.68 -9.14
CA GLU A 107 -7.27 0.24 -9.77
C GLU A 107 -7.18 -1.22 -10.24
N GLN A 108 -6.11 -1.58 -10.96
CA GLN A 108 -5.94 -2.94 -11.46
C GLN A 108 -5.80 -3.96 -10.33
N ILE A 109 -5.00 -3.66 -9.31
CA ILE A 109 -4.78 -4.55 -8.17
C ILE A 109 -6.05 -4.68 -7.33
N THR A 110 -6.80 -3.61 -7.09
CA THR A 110 -8.08 -3.69 -6.36
C THR A 110 -9.08 -4.60 -7.08
N ASN A 111 -9.21 -4.45 -8.40
CA ASN A 111 -10.08 -5.32 -9.20
C ASN A 111 -9.63 -6.79 -9.17
N ILE A 112 -8.33 -7.06 -9.14
CA ILE A 112 -7.79 -8.41 -9.03
C ILE A 112 -8.03 -8.96 -7.62
N ALA A 113 -7.71 -8.19 -6.59
CA ALA A 113 -7.80 -8.59 -5.18
C ALA A 113 -9.26 -8.78 -4.72
N SER A 114 -10.24 -8.12 -5.36
CA SER A 114 -11.65 -8.30 -5.02
C SER A 114 -12.12 -9.77 -5.17
N SER A 115 -11.46 -10.55 -6.04
CA SER A 115 -11.77 -11.96 -6.23
C SER A 115 -11.29 -12.88 -5.09
N ILE A 116 -10.42 -12.41 -4.21
CA ILE A 116 -9.87 -13.20 -3.09
C ILE A 116 -10.41 -12.77 -1.71
N VAL A 117 -11.26 -11.74 -1.65
CA VAL A 117 -11.88 -11.24 -0.41
C VAL A 117 -12.60 -12.34 0.38
N PHE A 118 -13.25 -13.28 -0.33
CA PHE A 118 -13.97 -14.40 0.29
C PHE A 118 -13.11 -15.17 1.30
N PHE A 119 -11.79 -15.23 1.11
CA PHE A 119 -10.92 -16.11 1.89
C PHE A 119 -10.88 -15.73 3.38
N SER A 120 -10.67 -14.47 3.71
CA SER A 120 -10.70 -13.98 5.08
C SER A 120 -12.10 -14.10 5.69
N LEU A 121 -13.14 -13.87 4.90
CA LEU A 121 -14.54 -13.97 5.33
C LEU A 121 -14.88 -15.41 5.69
N GLU A 122 -14.50 -16.38 4.85
CA GLU A 122 -14.75 -17.79 5.12
C GLU A 122 -13.87 -18.34 6.26
N ILE A 123 -12.65 -17.83 6.48
CA ILE A 123 -11.87 -18.16 7.69
C ILE A 123 -12.64 -17.76 8.96
N ASN A 124 -13.33 -16.63 8.94
CA ASN A 124 -14.15 -16.17 10.05
C ASN A 124 -15.33 -17.12 10.34
N GLU A 125 -15.81 -17.83 9.32
CA GLU A 125 -16.94 -18.77 9.44
C GLU A 125 -16.51 -20.20 9.84
N ILE A 126 -15.21 -20.50 9.94
CA ILE A 126 -14.74 -21.81 10.43
C ILE A 126 -15.26 -22.03 11.86
N SER A 127 -15.90 -23.19 12.08
CA SER A 127 -16.42 -23.57 13.40
C SER A 127 -15.31 -23.76 14.44
N GLU A 128 -15.61 -23.51 15.72
CA GLU A 128 -14.63 -23.68 16.80
C GLU A 128 -14.10 -25.12 16.88
N LYS A 129 -14.92 -26.12 16.55
CA LYS A 129 -14.49 -27.52 16.48
C LYS A 129 -13.41 -27.74 15.42
N ASN A 130 -13.57 -27.13 14.25
CA ASN A 130 -12.58 -27.23 13.17
C ASN A 130 -11.33 -26.39 13.46
N LEU A 131 -11.49 -25.24 14.09
CA LEU A 131 -10.35 -24.43 14.53
C LEU A 131 -9.45 -25.16 15.52
N LYS A 132 -10.03 -25.89 16.47
CA LYS A 132 -9.22 -26.72 17.40
C LYS A 132 -8.36 -27.73 16.63
N LYS A 133 -8.90 -28.38 15.58
CA LYS A 133 -8.14 -29.29 14.71
C LYS A 133 -7.04 -28.57 13.94
N ILE A 134 -7.34 -27.38 13.37
CA ILE A 134 -6.40 -26.55 12.65
C ILE A 134 -5.24 -26.12 13.57
N TYR A 135 -5.54 -25.69 14.78
CA TYR A 135 -4.53 -25.25 15.75
C TYR A 135 -3.69 -26.39 16.33
N ALA A 136 -4.18 -27.62 16.29
CA ALA A 136 -3.44 -28.83 16.69
C ALA A 136 -2.48 -29.30 15.58
N ASP A 137 -2.66 -28.89 14.33
CA ASP A 137 -1.79 -29.23 13.22
C ASP A 137 -0.48 -28.46 13.31
N LYS A 138 0.65 -29.18 13.46
CA LYS A 138 1.98 -28.57 13.60
C LYS A 138 2.36 -27.65 12.45
N LYS A 139 1.94 -27.97 11.22
CA LYS A 139 2.26 -27.19 10.02
C LYS A 139 1.46 -25.88 9.97
N LEU A 140 0.24 -25.87 10.48
CA LEU A 140 -0.62 -24.67 10.56
C LEU A 140 -0.35 -23.81 11.81
N ASN A 141 0.40 -24.32 12.77
CA ASN A 141 0.65 -23.60 14.01
C ASN A 141 1.35 -22.22 13.79
N ILE A 142 2.18 -22.09 12.77
CA ILE A 142 2.82 -20.81 12.38
C ILE A 142 1.77 -19.77 11.99
N TYR A 143 0.63 -20.15 11.42
CA TYR A 143 -0.46 -19.28 10.99
C TYR A 143 -1.51 -19.02 12.08
N LYS A 144 -1.38 -19.64 13.25
CA LYS A 144 -2.37 -19.54 14.34
C LYS A 144 -2.66 -18.09 14.74
N ASN A 145 -1.63 -17.26 14.89
CA ASN A 145 -1.82 -15.88 15.28
C ASN A 145 -2.43 -15.04 14.15
N TRP A 146 -2.05 -15.30 12.91
CA TRP A 146 -2.64 -14.68 11.73
C TRP A 146 -4.15 -15.02 11.62
N ILE A 147 -4.54 -16.29 11.72
CA ILE A 147 -5.95 -16.72 11.73
C ILE A 147 -6.71 -16.04 12.88
N LYS A 148 -6.14 -16.00 14.10
CA LYS A 148 -6.76 -15.32 15.24
C LYS A 148 -6.99 -13.84 14.96
N ASN A 149 -6.04 -13.16 14.32
CA ASN A 149 -6.15 -11.74 13.99
C ASN A 149 -7.25 -11.47 12.96
N ILE A 150 -7.36 -12.29 11.90
CA ILE A 150 -8.48 -12.20 10.96
C ILE A 150 -9.81 -12.34 11.72
N ARG A 151 -9.94 -13.34 12.58
CA ARG A 151 -11.17 -13.62 13.32
C ARG A 151 -11.60 -12.55 14.33
N LYS A 152 -10.71 -11.65 14.73
CA LYS A 152 -11.11 -10.47 15.53
C LYS A 152 -12.08 -9.55 14.78
N PHE A 153 -12.06 -9.57 13.47
CA PHE A 153 -12.93 -8.74 12.62
C PHE A 153 -14.29 -9.42 12.33
N LYS A 154 -14.48 -10.69 12.72
CA LYS A 154 -15.74 -11.40 12.51
C LYS A 154 -17.00 -10.63 12.96
N PRO A 155 -17.03 -9.95 14.12
CA PRO A 155 -18.20 -9.18 14.56
C PRO A 155 -18.57 -8.00 13.64
N TYR A 156 -17.65 -7.56 12.82
CA TYR A 156 -17.80 -6.41 11.90
C TYR A 156 -17.91 -6.83 10.44
N GLN A 157 -17.89 -8.13 10.19
CA GLN A 157 -17.93 -8.68 8.83
C GLN A 157 -19.32 -8.50 8.23
N LEU A 158 -19.33 -8.07 6.97
CA LEU A 158 -20.51 -8.00 6.13
C LEU A 158 -20.60 -9.25 5.23
N ASP A 159 -21.64 -9.32 4.42
CA ASP A 159 -21.73 -10.37 3.41
C ASP A 159 -20.68 -10.17 2.30
N VAL A 160 -20.32 -11.26 1.62
CA VAL A 160 -19.23 -11.27 0.61
C VAL A 160 -19.46 -10.24 -0.51
N LYS A 161 -20.72 -10.03 -0.92
CA LYS A 161 -21.06 -9.09 -2.00
C LYS A 161 -20.81 -7.65 -1.56
N THR A 162 -21.22 -7.32 -0.34
CA THR A 162 -21.02 -5.99 0.25
C THR A 162 -19.55 -5.70 0.51
N GLU A 163 -18.80 -6.66 1.08
CA GLU A 163 -17.35 -6.51 1.29
C GLU A 163 -16.60 -6.27 -0.03
N LYS A 164 -16.95 -7.02 -1.07
CA LYS A 164 -16.40 -6.85 -2.41
C LYS A 164 -16.70 -5.46 -2.99
N LEU A 165 -17.95 -5.01 -2.86
CA LEU A 165 -18.36 -3.67 -3.28
C LEU A 165 -17.59 -2.58 -2.54
N LEU A 166 -17.44 -2.69 -1.21
CA LEU A 166 -16.71 -1.72 -0.41
C LEU A 166 -15.23 -1.68 -0.79
N GLN A 167 -14.61 -2.83 -1.05
CA GLN A 167 -13.24 -2.90 -1.53
C GLN A 167 -13.07 -2.18 -2.88
N GLU A 168 -13.94 -2.44 -3.84
CA GLU A 168 -13.92 -1.77 -5.14
C GLU A 168 -14.17 -0.27 -5.02
N LYS A 169 -15.07 0.15 -4.13
CA LYS A 169 -15.38 1.56 -3.85
C LYS A 169 -14.28 2.29 -3.08
N SER A 170 -13.40 1.58 -2.41
CA SER A 170 -12.29 2.19 -1.62
C SER A 170 -11.42 3.14 -2.46
N ILE A 171 -11.26 2.87 -3.76
CA ILE A 171 -10.47 3.69 -4.69
C ILE A 171 -11.08 5.10 -4.84
N THR A 172 -12.40 5.16 -5.04
CA THR A 172 -13.15 6.42 -5.27
C THR A 172 -13.67 7.07 -4.00
N SER A 173 -13.51 6.40 -2.85
CA SER A 173 -13.86 6.93 -1.53
C SER A 173 -12.59 7.26 -0.73
N ARG A 174 -12.21 6.41 0.20
CA ARG A 174 -11.08 6.65 1.12
C ARG A 174 -9.78 7.02 0.39
N SER A 175 -9.39 6.25 -0.64
CA SER A 175 -8.13 6.49 -1.35
C SER A 175 -8.13 7.80 -2.13
N ALA A 176 -9.30 8.21 -2.67
CA ALA A 176 -9.43 9.50 -3.37
C ALA A 176 -9.24 10.69 -2.42
N TRP A 177 -9.81 10.62 -1.21
CA TRP A 177 -9.64 11.68 -0.21
C TRP A 177 -8.21 11.77 0.33
N ILE A 178 -7.55 10.62 0.54
CA ILE A 178 -6.13 10.59 0.92
C ILE A 178 -5.29 11.25 -0.16
N ARG A 179 -5.49 10.90 -1.44
CA ARG A 179 -4.76 11.53 -2.55
C ARG A 179 -5.00 13.05 -2.61
N LEU A 180 -6.26 13.48 -2.47
CA LEU A 180 -6.57 14.91 -2.46
C LEU A 180 -5.83 15.63 -1.33
N PHE A 181 -5.79 15.04 -0.14
CA PHE A 181 -5.04 15.58 0.99
C PHE A 181 -3.54 15.66 0.67
N ASP A 182 -2.93 14.58 0.20
CA ASP A 182 -1.51 14.51 -0.11
C ASP A 182 -1.12 15.52 -1.21
N ASP A 183 -1.92 15.61 -2.28
CA ASP A 183 -1.71 16.57 -3.36
C ASP A 183 -1.85 18.01 -2.88
N THR A 184 -2.84 18.29 -2.03
CA THR A 184 -3.05 19.62 -1.44
C THR A 184 -1.85 20.02 -0.60
N ILE A 185 -1.42 19.17 0.34
CA ILE A 185 -0.26 19.45 1.20
C ILE A 185 1.03 19.60 0.38
N ALA A 186 1.25 18.75 -0.62
CA ALA A 186 2.43 18.84 -1.48
C ALA A 186 2.46 20.12 -2.33
N SER A 187 1.28 20.64 -2.70
CA SER A 187 1.16 21.86 -3.50
C SER A 187 1.30 23.16 -2.69
N LEU A 188 1.13 23.11 -1.36
CA LEU A 188 1.20 24.28 -0.50
C LEU A 188 2.56 24.98 -0.64
N LYS A 189 2.50 26.32 -0.77
CA LYS A 189 3.66 27.20 -0.80
C LYS A 189 3.52 28.30 0.24
N PHE A 190 4.56 28.48 1.00
CA PHE A 190 4.61 29.42 2.09
C PHE A 190 5.54 30.59 1.75
N PRO A 191 5.03 31.84 1.64
CA PRO A 191 5.85 32.98 1.32
C PRO A 191 6.73 33.36 2.53
N PHE A 192 8.04 33.14 2.42
CA PHE A 192 8.98 33.41 3.50
C PHE A 192 10.24 34.08 2.97
N LYS A 193 10.52 35.32 3.44
CA LYS A 193 11.70 36.10 3.04
C LYS A 193 11.90 36.23 1.53
N GLY A 194 10.84 36.50 0.79
CA GLY A 194 10.88 36.65 -0.68
C GLY A 194 10.98 35.35 -1.47
N LYS A 195 10.83 34.19 -0.81
CA LYS A 195 10.80 32.87 -1.44
C LYS A 195 9.51 32.15 -1.11
N ASN A 196 9.06 31.28 -2.01
CA ASN A 196 7.96 30.35 -1.75
C ASN A 196 8.55 29.00 -1.31
N LEU A 197 8.40 28.68 -0.04
CA LEU A 197 8.89 27.46 0.57
C LEU A 197 7.84 26.36 0.54
N SER A 198 8.30 25.10 0.52
CA SER A 198 7.45 23.92 0.77
C SER A 198 7.13 23.80 2.27
N SER A 199 6.15 22.94 2.62
CA SER A 199 5.81 22.64 4.02
C SER A 199 7.04 22.18 4.81
N ALA A 200 7.86 21.28 4.26
CA ALA A 200 9.06 20.80 4.93
C ALA A 200 10.09 21.92 5.20
N GLU A 201 10.27 22.82 4.22
CA GLU A 201 11.22 23.93 4.35
C GLU A 201 10.76 24.96 5.39
N ILE A 202 9.48 25.34 5.38
CA ILE A 202 8.97 26.32 6.36
C ILE A 202 8.96 25.76 7.77
N PHE A 203 8.62 24.47 7.97
CA PHE A 203 8.64 23.85 9.29
C PHE A 203 10.04 23.76 9.89
N ASN A 204 11.10 23.62 9.08
CA ASN A 204 12.48 23.70 9.57
C ASN A 204 12.80 25.05 10.23
N PHE A 205 12.17 26.15 9.79
CA PHE A 205 12.34 27.47 10.39
C PHE A 205 11.65 27.63 11.75
N LEU A 206 10.72 26.74 12.12
CA LEU A 206 10.14 26.72 13.47
C LEU A 206 11.18 26.32 14.53
N SER A 207 12.25 25.65 14.13
CA SER A 207 13.38 25.27 14.99
C SER A 207 14.67 26.07 14.69
N ASP A 208 14.57 27.18 13.95
CA ASP A 208 15.74 28.03 13.63
C ASP A 208 16.35 28.64 14.89
N LYS A 209 17.67 28.83 14.88
CA LYS A 209 18.43 29.46 16.00
C LYS A 209 17.95 30.91 16.26
N LYS A 210 17.56 31.65 15.22
CA LYS A 210 17.08 33.03 15.31
C LYS A 210 15.60 33.05 15.66
N GLU A 211 15.26 33.65 16.79
CA GLU A 211 13.87 33.80 17.26
C GLU A 211 12.98 34.49 16.21
N SER A 212 13.49 35.54 15.55
CA SER A 212 12.76 36.24 14.49
C SER A 212 12.34 35.36 13.32
N ASN A 213 13.14 34.32 13.00
CA ASN A 213 12.80 33.31 11.99
C ASN A 213 11.70 32.39 12.49
N ARG A 214 11.81 31.90 13.73
CA ARG A 214 10.79 31.06 14.35
C ARG A 214 9.42 31.76 14.40
N LYS A 215 9.41 33.01 14.91
CA LYS A 215 8.18 33.82 14.97
C LYS A 215 7.56 34.01 13.59
N LYS A 216 8.36 34.49 12.61
CA LYS A 216 7.85 34.71 11.25
C LYS A 216 7.39 33.43 10.54
N SER A 217 8.05 32.29 10.76
CA SER A 217 7.60 31.02 10.21
C SER A 217 6.29 30.54 10.85
N ALA A 218 6.10 30.75 12.15
CA ALA A 218 4.85 30.44 12.83
C ALA A 218 3.69 31.29 12.29
N GLU A 219 3.91 32.58 12.07
CA GLU A 219 2.90 33.50 11.47
C GLU A 219 2.49 33.10 10.05
N VAL A 220 3.42 32.54 9.26
CA VAL A 220 3.17 32.14 7.87
C VAL A 220 2.44 30.78 7.80
N VAL A 221 2.60 29.94 8.81
CA VAL A 221 1.95 28.60 8.88
C VAL A 221 0.57 28.65 9.51
N SER A 222 0.28 29.67 10.32
CA SER A 222 -1.04 29.89 10.97
C SER A 222 -2.07 30.45 10.01
#